data_a4b17942ffba8624cd99dbd37c561039
#
_entry.id   a4b17942ffba8624cd99dbd37c561039
#
_cell.length_a   1.000
_cell.length_b   1.000
_cell.length_c   1.000
_cell.angle_alpha   90.00
_cell.angle_beta   90.00
_cell.angle_gamma   90.00
#
_symmetry.space_group_name_H-M   'P 1'
#
loop_
_entity.id
_entity.type
_entity.pdbx_description
1 polymer ?
#
loop_
_entity_poly.entity_id
_entity_poly.type
_entity_poly.pdbx_seq_one_letter_code
_entity_poly.pdbx_strand_id
1 'polypeptide(L)'
;IQMFYNIILSKPFAEHYGLKTQDRNRPITPLIADYTRKSIAAFIEKYPNVGLLVCLGEAMCTVEDDVEWFTKTIIPGVKDGLQALGRTDEPPLLLRAHDTDCKLVMDAALPLYKNLYTMHKYNGESLTTYEPRGPWAKIHTDLSSLGSIHISNVHILANLEPFRWGSPDFVQKAVKAMHDVHGANA
;
A
#
# COMPACT_ATOMS: atom_id res chain seq x y z
N ILE A 1 -10.97 9.03 -0.16
CA ILE A 1 -11.16 7.58 -0.36
C ILE A 1 -9.87 7.03 -0.99
N GLN A 2 -9.37 5.94 -0.46
CA GLN A 2 -8.21 5.22 -0.97
C GLN A 2 -8.70 3.99 -1.74
N MET A 3 -8.08 3.71 -2.88
CA MET A 3 -8.36 2.53 -3.65
C MET A 3 -7.20 1.55 -3.51
N PHE A 4 -7.51 0.29 -3.20
CA PHE A 4 -6.53 -0.78 -3.20
C PHE A 4 -6.12 -1.10 -4.63
N TYR A 5 -4.80 -1.12 -4.87
CA TYR A 5 -4.24 -1.44 -6.16
C TYR A 5 -3.24 -2.58 -6.07
N ASN A 6 -3.48 -3.63 -6.85
CA ASN A 6 -2.64 -4.81 -6.93
C ASN A 6 -2.31 -5.12 -8.40
N ILE A 7 -1.38 -6.02 -8.67
CA ILE A 7 -1.09 -6.48 -10.05
C ILE A 7 -2.22 -7.38 -10.52
N ILE A 8 -3.24 -6.76 -11.10
CA ILE A 8 -4.36 -7.46 -11.74
C ILE A 8 -4.50 -6.93 -13.15
N LEU A 9 -4.55 -7.84 -14.11
CA LEU A 9 -4.84 -7.51 -15.50
C LEU A 9 -6.34 -7.64 -15.76
N SER A 10 -6.89 -6.74 -16.56
CA SER A 10 -8.27 -6.90 -17.03
C SER A 10 -8.39 -8.17 -17.88
N LYS A 11 -9.56 -8.82 -17.80
CA LYS A 11 -9.79 -10.07 -18.55
C LYS A 11 -9.56 -9.91 -20.05
N PRO A 12 -10.08 -8.85 -20.71
CA PRO A 12 -9.83 -8.67 -22.16
C PRO A 12 -8.35 -8.52 -22.51
N PHE A 13 -7.57 -7.80 -21.68
CA PHE A 13 -6.14 -7.64 -21.88
C PHE A 13 -5.41 -8.97 -21.71
N ALA A 14 -5.71 -9.70 -20.64
CA ALA A 14 -5.08 -10.98 -20.36
C ALA A 14 -5.37 -12.00 -21.47
N GLU A 15 -6.61 -12.10 -21.94
CA GLU A 15 -7.00 -13.00 -23.02
C GLU A 15 -6.30 -12.63 -24.34
N HIS A 16 -6.21 -11.33 -24.66
CA HIS A 16 -5.55 -10.86 -25.89
C HIS A 16 -4.07 -11.25 -25.96
N TYR A 17 -3.36 -11.19 -24.82
CA TYR A 17 -1.94 -11.50 -24.75
C TYR A 17 -1.61 -12.91 -24.22
N GLY A 18 -2.62 -13.77 -24.03
CA GLY A 18 -2.42 -15.13 -23.49
C GLY A 18 -1.90 -15.16 -22.07
N LEU A 19 -2.26 -14.16 -21.24
CA LEU A 19 -1.84 -14.02 -19.86
C LEU A 19 -2.95 -14.45 -18.89
N LYS A 20 -2.57 -14.76 -17.65
CA LYS A 20 -3.54 -14.90 -16.55
C LYS A 20 -3.94 -13.52 -16.03
N THR A 21 -5.17 -13.35 -15.57
CA THR A 21 -5.63 -12.09 -14.94
C THR A 21 -4.89 -11.79 -13.65
N GLN A 22 -4.56 -12.82 -12.88
CA GLN A 22 -3.76 -12.70 -11.66
C GLN A 22 -2.72 -13.82 -11.64
N ASP A 23 -1.47 -13.46 -11.37
CA ASP A 23 -0.36 -14.42 -11.29
C ASP A 23 0.73 -13.84 -10.38
N ARG A 24 0.91 -14.46 -9.21
CA ARG A 24 1.93 -14.04 -8.22
C ARG A 24 3.36 -14.29 -8.68
N ASN A 25 3.57 -15.20 -9.61
CA ASN A 25 4.88 -15.56 -10.14
C ASN A 25 5.17 -14.85 -11.47
N ARG A 26 4.38 -13.83 -11.81
CA ARG A 26 4.56 -13.12 -13.06
C ARG A 26 5.77 -12.19 -12.98
N PRO A 27 6.72 -12.33 -13.91
CA PRO A 27 7.81 -11.37 -14.01
C PRO A 27 7.30 -10.00 -14.45
N ILE A 28 7.95 -8.95 -14.03
CA ILE A 28 7.74 -7.61 -14.56
C ILE A 28 8.21 -7.59 -16.01
N THR A 29 7.31 -7.34 -16.93
CA THR A 29 7.63 -7.18 -18.35
C THR A 29 7.28 -5.77 -18.80
N PRO A 30 7.95 -5.24 -19.86
CA PRO A 30 7.60 -3.91 -20.39
C PRO A 30 6.12 -3.77 -20.75
N LEU A 31 5.49 -4.83 -21.27
CA LEU A 31 4.07 -4.84 -21.61
C LEU A 31 3.19 -4.64 -20.37
N ILE A 32 3.46 -5.37 -19.30
CA ILE A 32 2.66 -5.31 -18.08
C ILE A 32 2.91 -3.98 -17.34
N ALA A 33 4.15 -3.52 -17.31
CA ALA A 33 4.50 -2.24 -16.72
C ALA A 33 3.82 -1.07 -17.45
N ASP A 34 3.84 -1.06 -18.78
CA ASP A 34 3.16 -0.04 -19.59
C ASP A 34 1.64 -0.06 -19.40
N TYR A 35 1.04 -1.25 -19.44
CA TYR A 35 -0.40 -1.41 -19.18
C TYR A 35 -0.79 -0.86 -17.81
N THR A 36 -0.05 -1.23 -16.76
CA THR A 36 -0.34 -0.81 -15.40
C THR A 36 -0.13 0.70 -15.23
N ARG A 37 0.99 1.23 -15.72
CA ARG A 37 1.29 2.67 -15.69
C ARG A 37 0.18 3.48 -16.35
N LYS A 38 -0.26 3.11 -17.53
CA LYS A 38 -1.37 3.77 -18.26
C LYS A 38 -2.71 3.62 -17.54
N SER A 39 -2.96 2.47 -16.94
CA SER A 39 -4.19 2.25 -16.17
C SER A 39 -4.25 3.15 -14.93
N ILE A 40 -3.12 3.32 -14.23
CA ILE A 40 -3.01 4.23 -13.10
C ILE A 40 -3.19 5.68 -13.55
N ALA A 41 -2.52 6.09 -14.63
CA ALA A 41 -2.67 7.44 -15.17
C ALA A 41 -4.13 7.76 -15.49
N ALA A 42 -4.81 6.89 -16.22
CA ALA A 42 -6.22 7.04 -16.56
C ALA A 42 -7.12 7.06 -15.29
N PHE A 43 -6.78 6.28 -14.26
CA PHE A 43 -7.50 6.32 -12.99
C PHE A 43 -7.33 7.67 -12.28
N ILE A 44 -6.11 8.19 -12.20
CA ILE A 44 -5.81 9.50 -11.58
C ILE A 44 -6.49 10.65 -12.34
N GLU A 45 -6.46 10.62 -13.67
CA GLU A 45 -7.18 11.59 -14.50
C GLU A 45 -8.67 11.61 -14.20
N LYS A 46 -9.27 10.43 -14.03
CA LYS A 46 -10.72 10.31 -13.78
C LYS A 46 -11.09 10.61 -12.32
N TYR A 47 -10.21 10.30 -11.37
CA TYR A 47 -10.46 10.44 -9.93
C TYR A 47 -9.32 11.20 -9.22
N PRO A 48 -9.13 12.48 -9.54
CA PRO A 48 -7.92 13.21 -9.13
C PRO A 48 -7.80 13.44 -7.61
N ASN A 49 -8.85 13.21 -6.84
CA ASN A 49 -8.87 13.39 -5.39
C ASN A 49 -8.81 12.05 -4.64
N VAL A 50 -8.46 10.97 -5.32
CA VAL A 50 -8.34 9.63 -4.73
C VAL A 50 -6.88 9.21 -4.74
N GLY A 51 -6.31 8.96 -3.56
CA GLY A 51 -5.00 8.34 -3.43
C GLY A 51 -5.05 6.82 -3.63
N LEU A 52 -3.91 6.20 -3.75
CA LEU A 52 -3.78 4.75 -3.94
C LEU A 52 -3.23 4.08 -2.68
N LEU A 53 -3.79 2.94 -2.33
CA LEU A 53 -3.19 1.98 -1.40
C LEU A 53 -2.63 0.82 -2.21
N VAL A 54 -1.34 0.59 -2.09
CA VAL A 54 -0.60 -0.41 -2.85
C VAL A 54 -0.12 -1.53 -1.94
N CYS A 55 -0.36 -2.78 -2.34
CA CYS A 55 0.14 -3.97 -1.68
C CYS A 55 1.06 -4.70 -2.67
N LEU A 56 2.35 -4.72 -2.39
CA LEU A 56 3.36 -5.34 -3.26
C LEU A 56 3.57 -6.81 -2.93
N GLY A 57 3.83 -7.15 -1.67
CA GLY A 57 4.27 -8.46 -1.26
C GLY A 57 3.31 -9.62 -1.55
N GLU A 58 2.03 -9.34 -1.76
CA GLU A 58 1.08 -10.37 -2.22
C GLU A 58 1.11 -10.59 -3.74
N ALA A 59 1.90 -9.82 -4.47
CA ALA A 59 1.88 -9.79 -5.93
C ALA A 59 3.25 -9.92 -6.57
N MET A 60 4.32 -9.54 -5.86
CA MET A 60 5.70 -9.62 -6.33
C MET A 60 6.42 -10.84 -5.79
N CYS A 61 7.49 -11.26 -6.47
CA CYS A 61 8.26 -12.44 -6.09
C CYS A 61 9.50 -12.10 -5.26
N THR A 62 10.08 -10.93 -5.48
CA THR A 62 11.32 -10.51 -4.85
C THR A 62 11.21 -9.08 -4.33
N VAL A 63 12.11 -8.72 -3.41
CA VAL A 63 12.19 -7.34 -2.90
C VAL A 63 12.61 -6.36 -3.99
N GLU A 64 13.47 -6.79 -4.89
CA GLU A 64 13.89 -6.02 -6.06
C GLU A 64 12.71 -5.69 -6.97
N ASP A 65 11.80 -6.66 -7.17
CA ASP A 65 10.57 -6.46 -7.92
C ASP A 65 9.64 -5.47 -7.22
N ASP A 66 9.53 -5.52 -5.88
CA ASP A 66 8.76 -4.56 -5.08
C ASP A 66 9.26 -3.13 -5.34
N VAL A 67 10.58 -2.92 -5.22
CA VAL A 67 11.22 -1.62 -5.44
C VAL A 67 11.03 -1.16 -6.88
N GLU A 68 11.30 -2.03 -7.85
CA GLU A 68 11.17 -1.70 -9.26
C GLU A 68 9.74 -1.33 -9.63
N TRP A 69 8.78 -2.14 -9.22
CA TRP A 69 7.37 -1.93 -9.53
C TRP A 69 6.85 -0.62 -8.94
N PHE A 70 7.17 -0.37 -7.67
CA PHE A 70 6.70 0.85 -7.01
C PHE A 70 7.31 2.11 -7.61
N THR A 71 8.61 2.10 -7.86
CA THR A 71 9.36 3.29 -8.31
C THR A 71 9.30 3.52 -9.82
N LYS A 72 9.22 2.46 -10.65
CA LYS A 72 9.27 2.58 -12.11
C LYS A 72 7.91 2.42 -12.79
N THR A 73 6.88 1.92 -12.07
CA THR A 73 5.55 1.71 -12.65
C THR A 73 4.47 2.50 -11.91
N ILE A 74 4.34 2.30 -10.58
CA ILE A 74 3.26 2.92 -9.79
C ILE A 74 3.44 4.44 -9.71
N ILE A 75 4.56 4.92 -9.16
CA ILE A 75 4.83 6.35 -9.01
C ILE A 75 4.78 7.07 -10.37
N PRO A 76 5.44 6.58 -11.43
CA PRO A 76 5.32 7.22 -12.74
C PRO A 76 3.90 7.26 -13.28
N GLY A 77 3.10 6.21 -13.09
CA GLY A 77 1.70 6.21 -13.50
C GLY A 77 0.86 7.28 -12.79
N VAL A 78 1.07 7.47 -11.48
CA VAL A 78 0.43 8.56 -10.73
C VAL A 78 0.87 9.93 -11.28
N LYS A 79 2.16 10.11 -11.51
CA LYS A 79 2.70 11.37 -12.04
C LYS A 79 2.20 11.69 -13.45
N ASP A 80 2.11 10.69 -14.31
CA ASP A 80 1.57 10.87 -15.68
C ASP A 80 0.11 11.37 -15.63
N GLY A 81 -0.73 10.76 -14.78
CA GLY A 81 -2.12 11.20 -14.63
C GLY A 81 -2.24 12.62 -14.06
N LEU A 82 -1.41 12.97 -13.07
CA LEU A 82 -1.36 14.32 -12.53
C LEU A 82 -0.88 15.34 -13.56
N GLN A 83 0.13 14.99 -14.33
CA GLN A 83 0.66 15.84 -15.41
C GLN A 83 -0.40 16.10 -16.49
N ALA A 84 -1.16 15.07 -16.88
CA ALA A 84 -2.25 15.22 -17.85
C ALA A 84 -3.33 16.21 -17.36
N LEU A 85 -3.52 16.34 -16.05
CA LEU A 85 -4.42 17.30 -15.42
C LEU A 85 -3.79 18.67 -15.13
N GLY A 86 -2.50 18.86 -15.43
CA GLY A 86 -1.78 20.06 -15.08
C GLY A 86 -1.59 20.25 -13.57
N ARG A 87 -1.65 19.17 -12.78
CA ARG A 87 -1.49 19.21 -11.33
C ARG A 87 -0.04 18.98 -10.92
N THR A 88 0.38 19.69 -9.87
CA THR A 88 1.71 19.60 -9.28
C THR A 88 1.67 19.07 -7.83
N ASP A 89 0.49 19.01 -7.23
CA ASP A 89 0.30 18.42 -5.90
C ASP A 89 0.33 16.89 -5.99
N GLU A 90 0.78 16.26 -4.93
CA GLU A 90 0.88 14.80 -4.83
C GLU A 90 -0.22 14.27 -3.90
N PRO A 91 -1.25 13.55 -4.42
CA PRO A 91 -2.22 12.87 -3.57
C PRO A 91 -1.55 11.77 -2.75
N PRO A 92 -2.14 11.34 -1.60
CA PRO A 92 -1.56 10.30 -0.78
C PRO A 92 -1.33 9.00 -1.55
N LEU A 93 -0.14 8.43 -1.42
CA LEU A 93 0.22 7.12 -1.94
C LEU A 93 0.68 6.24 -0.77
N LEU A 94 -0.13 5.22 -0.45
CA LEU A 94 0.10 4.35 0.69
C LEU A 94 0.76 3.04 0.26
N LEU A 95 1.84 2.68 0.93
CA LEU A 95 2.46 1.37 0.83
C LEU A 95 2.03 0.51 2.01
N ARG A 96 1.36 -0.61 1.73
CA ARG A 96 1.02 -1.61 2.75
C ARG A 96 2.22 -2.50 3.01
N ALA A 97 2.66 -2.54 4.26
CA ALA A 97 3.83 -3.29 4.71
C ALA A 97 3.54 -4.78 4.98
N HIS A 98 2.78 -5.44 4.11
CA HIS A 98 2.49 -6.87 4.22
C HIS A 98 3.37 -7.63 3.22
N ASP A 99 4.18 -8.54 3.71
CA ASP A 99 5.17 -9.29 2.91
C ASP A 99 6.07 -8.39 2.03
N THR A 100 6.36 -7.19 2.51
CA THR A 100 7.09 -6.16 1.76
C THR A 100 8.22 -5.63 2.63
N ASP A 101 9.44 -5.56 2.12
CA ASP A 101 10.50 -4.77 2.75
C ASP A 101 10.24 -3.27 2.54
N CYS A 102 9.37 -2.73 3.39
CA CYS A 102 8.97 -1.34 3.30
C CYS A 102 10.14 -0.37 3.39
N LYS A 103 11.18 -0.70 4.15
CA LYS A 103 12.32 0.21 4.28
C LYS A 103 13.03 0.38 2.93
N LEU A 104 13.34 -0.72 2.26
CA LEU A 104 14.00 -0.65 0.95
C LEU A 104 13.14 0.06 -0.10
N VAL A 105 11.84 -0.24 -0.14
CA VAL A 105 10.92 0.43 -1.06
C VAL A 105 10.83 1.92 -0.75
N MET A 106 10.69 2.31 0.52
CA MET A 106 10.54 3.71 0.90
C MET A 106 11.83 4.51 0.71
N ASP A 107 13.00 3.94 0.99
CA ASP A 107 14.29 4.59 0.74
C ASP A 107 14.44 4.95 -0.76
N ALA A 108 13.97 4.09 -1.65
CA ALA A 108 13.99 4.34 -3.09
C ALA A 108 12.86 5.28 -3.57
N ALA A 109 11.72 5.29 -2.91
CA ALA A 109 10.52 6.01 -3.33
C ALA A 109 10.46 7.47 -2.82
N LEU A 110 10.92 7.75 -1.59
CA LEU A 110 10.87 9.08 -0.97
C LEU A 110 11.56 10.19 -1.79
N PRO A 111 12.68 9.93 -2.50
CA PRO A 111 13.24 10.92 -3.42
C PRO A 111 12.34 11.24 -4.62
N LEU A 112 11.47 10.30 -5.01
CA LEU A 112 10.64 10.38 -6.20
C LEU A 112 9.25 10.96 -5.93
N TYR A 113 8.70 10.74 -4.72
CA TYR A 113 7.35 11.14 -4.34
C TYR A 113 7.31 11.50 -2.85
N LYS A 114 6.74 12.64 -2.49
CA LYS A 114 6.83 13.18 -1.11
C LYS A 114 5.65 12.79 -0.23
N ASN A 115 4.45 12.72 -0.79
CA ASN A 115 3.25 12.42 -0.01
C ASN A 115 3.03 10.90 0.13
N LEU A 116 4.05 10.22 0.66
CA LEU A 116 4.05 8.78 0.91
C LEU A 116 3.61 8.45 2.32
N TYR A 117 2.88 7.33 2.40
CA TYR A 117 2.38 6.76 3.64
C TYR A 117 2.78 5.29 3.72
N THR A 118 2.99 4.80 4.91
CA THR A 118 3.07 3.37 5.18
C THR A 118 1.87 2.91 6.00
N MET A 119 1.44 1.69 5.82
CA MET A 119 0.36 1.10 6.62
C MET A 119 0.71 -0.35 6.97
N HIS A 120 0.52 -0.70 8.23
CA HIS A 120 0.67 -2.08 8.68
C HIS A 120 -0.50 -2.51 9.56
N LYS A 121 -0.82 -3.82 9.55
CA LYS A 121 -1.78 -4.40 10.48
C LYS A 121 -1.27 -4.20 11.91
N TYR A 122 -2.16 -3.79 12.81
CA TYR A 122 -1.86 -3.44 14.19
C TYR A 122 -1.02 -4.50 14.93
N ASN A 123 -1.45 -5.74 14.91
CA ASN A 123 -0.79 -6.86 15.60
C ASN A 123 -1.04 -8.17 14.83
N GLY A 124 -0.69 -8.20 13.55
CA GLY A 124 -1.10 -9.27 12.64
C GLY A 124 -2.61 -9.38 12.55
N GLU A 125 -3.14 -10.57 12.77
CA GLU A 125 -4.58 -10.82 12.77
C GLU A 125 -5.14 -10.91 14.21
N SER A 126 -4.43 -10.39 15.23
CA SER A 126 -4.81 -10.52 16.63
C SER A 126 -5.13 -9.17 17.26
N LEU A 127 -6.26 -9.07 17.93
CA LEU A 127 -6.66 -7.94 18.78
C LEU A 127 -6.79 -8.36 20.25
N THR A 128 -5.77 -9.02 20.77
CA THR A 128 -5.76 -9.52 22.16
C THR A 128 -5.14 -8.54 23.16
N THR A 129 -4.42 -7.53 22.66
CA THR A 129 -3.74 -6.53 23.51
C THR A 129 -3.89 -5.14 22.91
N TYR A 130 -3.87 -4.09 23.75
CA TYR A 130 -3.94 -2.70 23.30
C TYR A 130 -2.67 -2.19 22.67
N GLU A 131 -1.57 -2.91 22.83
CA GLU A 131 -0.28 -2.62 22.22
C GLU A 131 0.15 -3.81 21.39
N PRO A 132 0.74 -3.60 20.22
CA PRO A 132 1.34 -4.68 19.44
C PRO A 132 2.51 -5.28 20.24
N ARG A 133 2.83 -6.54 19.97
CA ARG A 133 3.88 -7.27 20.70
C ARG A 133 4.93 -7.83 19.75
N GLY A 134 6.13 -8.00 20.31
CA GLY A 134 7.24 -8.64 19.60
C GLY A 134 7.57 -7.96 18.27
N PRO A 135 7.67 -8.73 17.19
CA PRO A 135 8.00 -8.18 15.86
C PRO A 135 7.04 -7.10 15.37
N TRP A 136 5.75 -7.19 15.72
CA TRP A 136 4.74 -6.20 15.32
C TRP A 136 5.01 -4.83 15.92
N ALA A 137 5.37 -4.77 17.20
CA ALA A 137 5.75 -3.51 17.85
C ALA A 137 6.93 -2.85 17.16
N LYS A 138 7.96 -3.65 16.85
CA LYS A 138 9.16 -3.16 16.17
C LYS A 138 8.84 -2.62 14.77
N ILE A 139 8.02 -3.32 13.98
CA ILE A 139 7.63 -2.89 12.63
C ILE A 139 6.97 -1.51 12.69
N HIS A 140 6.04 -1.25 13.60
CA HIS A 140 5.38 0.05 13.68
C HIS A 140 6.36 1.17 14.03
N THR A 141 7.28 0.93 14.99
CA THR A 141 8.31 1.92 15.36
C THR A 141 9.26 2.18 14.19
N ASP A 142 9.69 1.16 13.49
CA ASP A 142 10.57 1.27 12.33
C ASP A 142 9.89 2.08 11.20
N LEU A 143 8.63 1.75 10.87
CA LEU A 143 7.88 2.43 9.81
C LEU A 143 7.56 3.88 10.15
N SER A 144 7.30 4.19 11.42
CA SER A 144 7.09 5.56 11.89
C SER A 144 8.33 6.44 11.76
N SER A 145 9.53 5.84 11.67
CA SER A 145 10.81 6.54 11.57
C SER A 145 11.30 6.76 10.14
N LEU A 146 10.58 6.28 9.11
CA LEU A 146 11.03 6.33 7.70
C LEU A 146 10.89 7.72 7.04
N GLY A 147 10.33 8.72 7.73
CA GLY A 147 10.11 10.04 7.15
C GLY A 147 8.82 10.16 6.31
N SER A 148 7.95 9.14 6.37
CA SER A 148 6.60 9.13 5.83
C SER A 148 5.57 9.14 6.96
N ILE A 149 4.30 9.33 6.61
CA ILE A 149 3.20 9.17 7.58
C ILE A 149 2.93 7.66 7.76
N HIS A 150 2.94 7.19 9.00
CA HIS A 150 2.62 5.80 9.31
C HIS A 150 1.20 5.64 9.84
N ILE A 151 0.46 4.67 9.28
CA ILE A 151 -0.92 4.34 9.63
C ILE A 151 -0.96 2.96 10.25
N SER A 152 -1.55 2.85 11.44
CA SER A 152 -1.85 1.57 12.07
C SER A 152 -3.24 1.08 11.65
N ASN A 153 -3.29 -0.07 11.01
CA ASN A 153 -4.55 -0.69 10.60
C ASN A 153 -5.07 -1.64 11.69
N VAL A 154 -6.01 -1.17 12.50
CA VAL A 154 -6.69 -1.99 13.51
C VAL A 154 -7.72 -2.89 12.80
N HIS A 155 -7.24 -3.99 12.25
CA HIS A 155 -8.00 -4.93 11.43
C HIS A 155 -7.90 -6.35 11.97
N ILE A 156 -9.02 -7.07 11.96
CA ILE A 156 -9.08 -8.52 12.23
C ILE A 156 -10.06 -9.22 11.30
N LEU A 157 -9.84 -10.51 11.10
CA LEU A 157 -10.77 -11.37 10.35
C LEU A 157 -12.13 -11.54 11.07
N ALA A 158 -12.19 -11.35 12.39
CA ALA A 158 -13.44 -11.38 13.14
C ALA A 158 -14.43 -10.25 12.78
N ASN A 159 -14.01 -9.23 12.02
CA ASN A 159 -14.90 -8.22 11.48
C ASN A 159 -15.62 -8.69 10.20
N LEU A 160 -15.25 -9.84 9.66
CA LEU A 160 -15.91 -10.46 8.51
C LEU A 160 -17.12 -11.26 8.96
N GLU A 161 -18.11 -11.38 8.07
CA GLU A 161 -19.28 -12.20 8.33
C GLU A 161 -18.89 -13.69 8.48
N PRO A 162 -19.59 -14.46 9.33
CA PRO A 162 -20.73 -14.06 10.16
C PRO A 162 -20.35 -13.39 11.49
N PHE A 163 -19.08 -13.27 11.80
CA PHE A 163 -18.60 -12.74 13.08
C PHE A 163 -18.31 -11.26 12.95
N ARG A 164 -19.18 -10.46 13.53
CA ARG A 164 -18.99 -9.00 13.60
C ARG A 164 -18.56 -8.64 15.01
N TRP A 165 -17.30 -8.24 15.12
CA TRP A 165 -16.75 -7.74 16.37
C TRP A 165 -16.46 -6.24 16.27
N GLY A 166 -16.75 -5.53 17.31
CA GLY A 166 -16.40 -4.13 17.47
C GLY A 166 -16.27 -3.80 18.95
N SER A 167 -15.22 -3.12 19.32
CA SER A 167 -14.98 -2.65 20.67
C SER A 167 -14.40 -1.24 20.61
N PRO A 168 -15.23 -0.19 20.74
CA PRO A 168 -14.75 1.19 20.72
C PRO A 168 -13.68 1.48 21.75
N ASP A 169 -13.80 0.93 22.96
CA ASP A 169 -12.81 1.07 24.03
C ASP A 169 -11.47 0.46 23.64
N PHE A 170 -11.50 -0.74 23.03
CA PHE A 170 -10.27 -1.38 22.54
C PHE A 170 -9.62 -0.54 21.44
N VAL A 171 -10.39 -0.10 20.45
CA VAL A 171 -9.87 0.70 19.31
C VAL A 171 -9.27 1.98 19.83
N GLN A 172 -9.94 2.69 20.74
CA GLN A 172 -9.42 3.91 21.35
C GLN A 172 -8.08 3.69 22.05
N LYS A 173 -7.95 2.63 22.86
CA LYS A 173 -6.72 2.28 23.57
C LYS A 173 -5.60 1.88 22.60
N ALA A 174 -5.93 1.09 21.59
CA ALA A 174 -4.97 0.67 20.57
C ALA A 174 -4.43 1.87 19.77
N VAL A 175 -5.30 2.76 19.31
CA VAL A 175 -4.90 3.98 18.59
C VAL A 175 -4.03 4.87 19.48
N LYS A 176 -4.42 5.04 20.75
CA LYS A 176 -3.61 5.82 21.70
C LYS A 176 -2.21 5.21 21.90
N ALA A 177 -2.11 3.90 22.09
CA ALA A 177 -0.82 3.21 22.23
C ALA A 177 0.04 3.35 20.98
N MET A 178 -0.56 3.27 19.80
CA MET A 178 0.15 3.45 18.53
C MET A 178 0.75 4.86 18.40
N HIS A 179 0.02 5.90 18.81
CA HIS A 179 0.55 7.27 18.84
C HIS A 179 1.63 7.45 19.90
N ASP A 180 1.33 7.08 21.13
CA ASP A 180 2.16 7.44 22.29
C ASP A 180 3.46 6.60 22.35
N VAL A 181 3.42 5.35 21.90
CA VAL A 181 4.53 4.39 22.04
C VAL A 181 5.28 4.18 20.72
N HIS A 182 4.57 4.08 19.62
CA HIS A 182 5.15 3.70 18.32
C HIS A 182 5.26 4.84 17.32
N GLY A 183 4.78 6.04 17.65
CA GLY A 183 4.89 7.22 16.81
C GLY A 183 4.05 7.17 15.53
N ALA A 184 3.05 6.28 15.45
CA ALA A 184 2.13 6.25 14.31
C ALA A 184 1.31 7.55 14.24
N ASN A 185 1.06 8.01 13.03
CA ASN A 185 0.35 9.27 12.80
C ASN A 185 -1.18 9.06 12.71
N ALA A 186 -1.61 7.87 12.33
CA ALA A 186 -3.03 7.51 12.20
C ALA A 186 -3.27 6.00 12.44
#